data_e968c91ec27129f17c629e41a0c6d032
#
_entry.id   e968c91ec27129f17c629e41a0c6d032
#
_cell.length_a   1.000
_cell.length_b   1.000
_cell.length_c   1.000
_cell.angle_alpha   90.00
_cell.angle_beta   90.00
_cell.angle_gamma   90.00
#
_symmetry.space_group_name_H-M   'P 1'
#
loop_
_entity.id
_entity.type
_entity.pdbx_description
1 polymer ?
#
loop_
_entity_poly.entity_id
_entity_poly.type
_entity_poly.pdbx_seq_one_letter_code
_entity_poly.pdbx_strand_id
1 'polypeptide(L)'
;MGAMEICHLFISSGHNFVGHHGREPDTHPMIEISEIECVAGRGIRGDRYFDFKDDYKGQITFFSLEVFDELCNAMQIHECSPALARRNVITRGVDLNELIGQEFEVQGVRFLGMEECRPCYWMDGAFVPGAQEFLKGHGGLRARILRDGSLRSTARVLAATQ
;
A
#
# COMPACT_ATOMS: atom_id res chain seq x y z
N MET A 1 19.29 -2.83 -9.79
CA MET A 1 18.19 -2.55 -8.84
C MET A 1 18.35 -3.46 -7.64
N GLY A 2 18.31 -2.90 -6.44
CA GLY A 2 18.36 -3.68 -5.21
C GLY A 2 17.11 -4.54 -5.03
N ALA A 3 17.22 -5.57 -4.21
CA ALA A 3 16.07 -6.41 -3.88
C ALA A 3 15.07 -5.64 -3.04
N MET A 4 13.79 -5.77 -3.37
CA MET A 4 12.71 -5.20 -2.59
C MET A 4 12.50 -6.04 -1.33
N GLU A 5 12.59 -5.40 -0.17
CA GLU A 5 12.21 -6.03 1.08
C GLU A 5 10.75 -5.70 1.37
N ILE A 6 9.97 -6.70 1.74
CA ILE A 6 8.57 -6.51 2.14
C ILE A 6 8.54 -6.43 3.67
N CYS A 7 8.36 -5.21 4.18
CA CYS A 7 8.42 -4.96 5.62
C CYS A 7 7.09 -5.24 6.31
N HIS A 8 5.97 -4.89 5.67
CA HIS A 8 4.63 -5.09 6.22
C HIS A 8 3.66 -5.40 5.09
N LEU A 9 2.60 -6.14 5.41
CA LEU A 9 1.49 -6.42 4.51
C LEU A 9 0.18 -6.08 5.20
N PHE A 10 -0.68 -5.34 4.50
CA PHE A 10 -1.97 -4.91 5.03
C PHE A 10 -3.08 -5.19 4.03
N ILE A 11 -4.23 -5.60 4.54
CA ILE A 11 -5.48 -5.67 3.77
C ILE A 11 -6.59 -4.97 4.54
N SER A 12 -7.64 -4.59 3.84
CA SER A 12 -8.85 -4.03 4.46
C SER A 12 -10.07 -4.53 3.70
N SER A 13 -11.14 -4.81 4.44
CA SER A 13 -12.39 -5.29 3.86
C SER A 13 -13.22 -4.19 3.18
N GLY A 14 -12.88 -2.92 3.39
CA GLY A 14 -13.70 -1.84 2.85
C GLY A 14 -12.93 -0.54 2.60
N HIS A 15 -13.60 0.37 1.89
CA HIS A 15 -13.07 1.67 1.54
C HIS A 15 -13.46 2.71 2.57
N ASN A 16 -12.48 3.45 3.10
CA ASN A 16 -12.78 4.57 4.00
C ASN A 16 -13.07 5.86 3.21
N PHE A 17 -12.43 6.03 2.05
CA PHE A 17 -12.40 7.31 1.34
C PHE A 17 -13.14 7.29 0.01
N VAL A 18 -13.13 6.16 -0.70
CA VAL A 18 -13.79 6.04 -2.00
C VAL A 18 -15.31 6.22 -1.81
N GLY A 19 -15.88 7.15 -2.56
CA GLY A 19 -17.29 7.48 -2.45
C GLY A 19 -17.66 8.37 -1.28
N HIS A 20 -16.70 8.78 -0.46
CA HIS A 20 -16.91 9.62 0.72
C HIS A 20 -16.50 11.07 0.52
N HIS A 21 -16.37 11.51 -0.71
CA HIS A 21 -15.91 12.88 -1.02
C HIS A 21 -16.87 13.90 -0.41
N GLY A 22 -16.35 14.80 0.42
CA GLY A 22 -17.18 15.78 1.15
C GLY A 22 -17.94 15.21 2.36
N ARG A 23 -17.68 13.94 2.74
CA ARG A 23 -18.30 13.28 3.89
C ARG A 23 -17.24 12.70 4.81
N GLU A 24 -17.64 12.31 6.01
CA GLU A 24 -16.75 11.63 6.94
C GLU A 24 -16.26 10.30 6.33
N PRO A 25 -14.98 9.92 6.51
CA PRO A 25 -14.51 8.61 6.06
C PRO A 25 -15.16 7.49 6.86
N ASP A 26 -15.24 6.31 6.24
CA ASP A 26 -15.63 5.10 6.94
C ASP A 26 -14.52 4.62 7.86
N THR A 27 -14.77 3.59 8.66
CA THR A 27 -13.86 3.11 9.70
C THR A 27 -13.36 1.69 9.45
N HIS A 28 -13.18 1.30 8.20
CA HIS A 28 -12.59 0.00 7.87
C HIS A 28 -11.10 0.01 8.17
N PRO A 29 -10.62 -0.79 9.12
CA PRO A 29 -9.22 -0.78 9.48
C PRO A 29 -8.36 -1.47 8.43
N MET A 30 -7.08 -1.10 8.37
CA MET A 30 -6.07 -1.90 7.72
C MET A 30 -5.60 -2.96 8.70
N ILE A 31 -5.63 -4.21 8.28
CA ILE A 31 -5.25 -5.35 9.12
C ILE A 31 -3.89 -5.83 8.64
N GLU A 32 -2.94 -5.89 9.56
CA GLU A 32 -1.61 -6.42 9.23
C GLU A 32 -1.64 -7.94 9.27
N ILE A 33 -1.15 -8.56 8.20
CA ILE A 33 -1.06 -10.03 8.09
C ILE A 33 0.34 -10.40 7.57
N SER A 34 0.76 -11.64 7.84
CA SER A 34 2.11 -12.08 7.47
C SER A 34 2.23 -12.51 6.00
N GLU A 35 1.11 -12.84 5.38
CA GLU A 35 1.09 -13.34 4.00
C GLU A 35 -0.18 -12.88 3.29
N ILE A 36 -0.03 -12.49 2.03
CA ILE A 36 -1.17 -12.17 1.16
C ILE A 36 -1.14 -13.10 -0.06
N GLU A 37 -2.32 -13.42 -0.56
CA GLU A 37 -2.49 -14.18 -1.80
C GLU A 37 -2.83 -13.22 -2.92
N CYS A 38 -1.94 -13.14 -3.91
CA CYS A 38 -2.11 -12.29 -5.08
C CYS A 38 -2.71 -13.10 -6.23
N VAL A 39 -3.76 -12.59 -6.84
CA VAL A 39 -4.46 -13.26 -7.94
C VAL A 39 -4.38 -12.38 -9.18
N ALA A 40 -3.79 -12.91 -10.24
CA ALA A 40 -3.56 -12.18 -11.50
C ALA A 40 -4.87 -11.59 -12.03
N GLY A 41 -4.85 -10.30 -12.34
CA GLY A 41 -6.00 -9.59 -12.89
C GLY A 41 -7.11 -9.27 -11.90
N ARG A 42 -7.03 -9.75 -10.67
CA ARG A 42 -8.12 -9.62 -9.70
C ARG A 42 -7.77 -8.83 -8.45
N GLY A 43 -6.58 -9.01 -7.89
CA GLY A 43 -6.13 -8.33 -6.69
C GLY A 43 -5.69 -9.28 -5.58
N ILE A 44 -5.79 -8.82 -4.34
CA ILE A 44 -5.40 -9.59 -3.14
C ILE A 44 -6.66 -10.15 -2.50
N ARG A 45 -6.68 -11.47 -2.27
CA ARG A 45 -7.84 -12.09 -1.60
C ARG A 45 -8.10 -11.47 -0.25
N GLY A 46 -9.35 -11.11 -0.02
CA GLY A 46 -9.79 -10.49 1.25
C GLY A 46 -9.59 -8.98 1.31
N ASP A 47 -8.97 -8.40 0.30
CA ASP A 47 -8.80 -6.93 0.26
C ASP A 47 -9.93 -6.29 -0.54
N ARG A 48 -10.20 -5.01 -0.21
CA ARG A 48 -11.27 -4.21 -0.81
C ARG A 48 -11.18 -4.03 -2.32
N TYR A 49 -9.97 -4.13 -2.88
CA TYR A 49 -9.76 -3.99 -4.32
C TYR A 49 -9.83 -5.33 -5.07
N PHE A 50 -10.10 -6.43 -4.37
CA PHE A 50 -10.28 -7.74 -5.02
C PHE A 50 -11.55 -7.70 -5.87
N ASP A 51 -11.39 -7.92 -7.18
CA ASP A 51 -12.48 -7.85 -8.16
C ASP A 51 -13.21 -6.49 -8.17
N PHE A 52 -12.50 -5.41 -7.82
CA PHE A 52 -13.09 -4.08 -7.73
C PHE A 52 -13.58 -3.59 -9.09
N LYS A 53 -12.78 -3.77 -10.14
CA LYS A 53 -13.11 -3.45 -11.53
C LYS A 53 -12.32 -4.37 -12.45
N ASP A 54 -12.86 -4.63 -13.65
CA ASP A 54 -12.10 -5.36 -14.67
C ASP A 54 -10.84 -4.56 -15.00
N ASP A 55 -9.71 -5.26 -15.05
CA ASP A 55 -8.40 -4.70 -15.44
C ASP A 55 -8.03 -3.44 -14.63
N TYR A 56 -8.36 -3.43 -13.33
CA TYR A 56 -8.10 -2.29 -12.48
C TYR A 56 -6.59 -2.06 -12.29
N LYS A 57 -6.18 -0.81 -12.38
CA LYS A 57 -4.75 -0.43 -12.29
C LYS A 57 -4.19 -0.44 -10.87
N GLY A 58 -5.04 -0.53 -9.86
CA GLY A 58 -4.67 -0.55 -8.44
C GLY A 58 -5.01 -1.86 -7.75
N GLN A 59 -4.80 -2.99 -8.43
CA GLN A 59 -5.07 -4.30 -7.85
C GLN A 59 -4.24 -4.56 -6.59
N ILE A 60 -3.06 -3.95 -6.52
CA ILE A 60 -2.19 -3.96 -5.35
C ILE A 60 -1.49 -2.60 -5.27
N THR A 61 -1.21 -2.15 -4.05
CA THR A 61 -0.53 -0.87 -3.82
C THR A 61 0.69 -1.08 -2.94
N PHE A 62 1.75 -0.32 -3.25
CA PHE A 62 3.03 -0.36 -2.54
C PHE A 62 3.34 1.01 -1.97
N PHE A 63 3.99 1.06 -0.81
CA PHE A 63 4.42 2.30 -0.18
C PHE A 63 5.78 2.11 0.47
N SER A 64 6.64 3.11 0.33
CA SER A 64 8.02 3.05 0.82
C SER A 64 8.08 3.34 2.31
N LEU A 65 8.69 2.42 3.08
CA LEU A 65 8.95 2.66 4.50
C LEU A 65 9.93 3.82 4.70
N GLU A 66 10.90 3.97 3.79
CA GLU A 66 11.83 5.10 3.83
C GLU A 66 11.09 6.44 3.72
N VAL A 67 10.11 6.53 2.81
CA VAL A 67 9.28 7.73 2.67
C VAL A 67 8.44 7.96 3.91
N PHE A 68 7.88 6.90 4.49
CA PHE A 68 7.12 6.98 5.73
C PHE A 68 7.99 7.53 6.87
N ASP A 69 9.22 7.02 7.00
CA ASP A 69 10.15 7.47 8.03
C ASP A 69 10.52 8.96 7.83
N GLU A 70 10.74 9.38 6.59
CA GLU A 70 11.00 10.78 6.25
C GLU A 70 9.82 11.67 6.62
N LEU A 71 8.59 11.22 6.36
CA LEU A 71 7.38 11.95 6.73
C LEU A 71 7.31 12.13 8.25
N CYS A 72 7.51 11.05 8.99
CA CYS A 72 7.46 11.09 10.44
C CYS A 72 8.53 12.03 11.02
N ASN A 73 9.74 12.00 10.47
CA ASN A 73 10.81 12.88 10.90
C ASN A 73 10.50 14.34 10.58
N ALA A 74 10.07 14.63 9.36
CA ALA A 74 9.80 16.00 8.92
C ALA A 74 8.63 16.63 9.68
N MET A 75 7.60 15.84 9.99
CA MET A 75 6.38 16.32 10.66
C MET A 75 6.41 16.07 12.16
N GLN A 76 7.50 15.53 12.70
CA GLN A 76 7.68 15.24 14.13
C GLN A 76 6.56 14.35 14.68
N ILE A 77 6.21 13.32 13.91
CA ILE A 77 5.22 12.33 14.32
C ILE A 77 5.96 11.20 15.03
N HIS A 78 5.69 10.99 16.33
CA HIS A 78 6.45 10.03 17.13
C HIS A 78 5.77 8.66 17.21
N GLU A 79 4.44 8.62 17.16
CA GLU A 79 3.69 7.36 17.26
C GLU A 79 2.74 7.26 16.07
N CYS A 80 3.13 6.48 15.07
CA CYS A 80 2.40 6.40 13.82
C CYS A 80 2.69 5.06 13.15
N SER A 81 1.69 4.46 12.55
CA SER A 81 1.84 3.22 11.80
C SER A 81 1.78 3.50 10.31
N PRO A 82 2.60 2.83 9.49
CA PRO A 82 2.49 2.95 8.04
C PRO A 82 1.14 2.46 7.51
N ALA A 83 0.37 1.72 8.30
CA ALA A 83 -1.00 1.33 7.97
C ALA A 83 -1.89 2.53 7.65
N LEU A 84 -1.59 3.69 8.20
CA LEU A 84 -2.38 4.91 7.98
C LEU A 84 -2.35 5.37 6.52
N ALA A 85 -1.33 5.01 5.76
CA ALA A 85 -1.26 5.31 4.33
C ALA A 85 -2.24 4.47 3.51
N ARG A 86 -2.77 3.39 4.09
CA ARG A 86 -3.74 2.48 3.48
C ARG A 86 -3.23 1.87 2.17
N ARG A 87 -1.96 1.47 2.19
CA ARG A 87 -1.35 0.70 1.10
C ARG A 87 -1.15 -0.74 1.53
N ASN A 88 -1.12 -1.66 0.57
CA ASN A 88 -1.05 -3.10 0.87
C ASN A 88 0.34 -3.54 1.28
N VAL A 89 1.37 -3.10 0.57
CA VAL A 89 2.74 -3.60 0.72
C VAL A 89 3.65 -2.44 1.12
N ILE A 90 4.24 -2.54 2.29
CA ILE A 90 5.21 -1.56 2.76
C ILE A 90 6.61 -2.11 2.44
N THR A 91 7.37 -1.36 1.65
CA THR A 91 8.63 -1.82 1.08
C THR A 91 9.82 -1.05 1.60
N ARG A 92 11.01 -1.65 1.44
CA ARG A 92 12.29 -0.99 1.66
C ARG A 92 13.27 -1.43 0.58
N GLY A 93 14.21 -0.56 0.24
CA GLY A 93 15.33 -0.90 -0.62
C GLY A 93 15.14 -0.59 -2.10
N VAL A 94 13.98 -0.09 -2.51
CA VAL A 94 13.72 0.29 -3.91
C VAL A 94 13.03 1.64 -3.99
N ASP A 95 13.29 2.35 -5.09
CA ASP A 95 12.52 3.54 -5.45
C ASP A 95 11.31 3.08 -6.26
N LEU A 96 10.13 3.15 -5.65
CA LEU A 96 8.90 2.68 -6.27
C LEU A 96 8.56 3.43 -7.56
N ASN A 97 8.97 4.70 -7.66
CA ASN A 97 8.70 5.49 -8.87
C ASN A 97 9.41 4.92 -10.10
N GLU A 98 10.56 4.27 -9.92
CA GLU A 98 11.29 3.64 -11.03
C GLU A 98 10.54 2.43 -11.59
N LEU A 99 9.57 1.89 -10.86
CA LEU A 99 8.79 0.74 -11.30
C LEU A 99 7.56 1.12 -12.12
N ILE A 100 7.24 2.40 -12.24
CA ILE A 100 6.11 2.86 -13.05
C ILE A 100 6.39 2.50 -14.52
N GLY A 101 5.45 1.77 -15.14
CA GLY A 101 5.58 1.31 -16.52
C GLY A 101 6.47 0.08 -16.68
N GLN A 102 6.96 -0.50 -15.59
CA GLN A 102 7.87 -1.65 -15.63
C GLN A 102 7.22 -2.89 -15.08
N GLU A 103 7.54 -4.04 -15.69
CA GLU A 103 7.26 -5.33 -15.06
C GLU A 103 8.34 -5.63 -14.05
N PHE A 104 7.95 -6.20 -12.93
CA PHE A 104 8.91 -6.59 -11.89
C PHE A 104 8.38 -7.83 -11.15
N GLU A 105 9.28 -8.55 -10.53
CA GLU A 105 8.95 -9.78 -9.82
C GLU A 105 9.43 -9.71 -8.38
N VAL A 106 8.57 -10.13 -7.45
CA VAL A 106 8.90 -10.19 -6.02
C VAL A 106 8.36 -11.52 -5.51
N GLN A 107 9.25 -12.34 -4.94
CA GLN A 107 8.89 -13.62 -4.34
C GLN A 107 8.08 -14.52 -5.29
N GLY A 108 8.39 -14.47 -6.58
CA GLY A 108 7.72 -15.28 -7.60
C GLY A 108 6.43 -14.71 -8.14
N VAL A 109 5.92 -13.63 -7.57
CA VAL A 109 4.75 -12.92 -8.07
C VAL A 109 5.19 -11.84 -9.03
N ARG A 110 4.51 -11.75 -10.17
CA ARG A 110 4.87 -10.77 -11.21
C ARG A 110 3.86 -9.64 -11.25
N PHE A 111 4.38 -8.42 -11.38
CA PHE A 111 3.59 -7.19 -11.35
C PHE A 111 3.92 -6.30 -12.54
N LEU A 112 2.97 -5.40 -12.85
CA LEU A 112 3.21 -4.27 -13.76
C LEU A 112 2.90 -2.98 -13.00
N GLY A 113 3.92 -2.14 -12.82
CA GLY A 113 3.73 -0.81 -12.21
C GLY A 113 2.92 0.06 -13.13
N MET A 114 1.86 0.67 -12.62
CA MET A 114 0.92 1.44 -13.43
C MET A 114 1.11 2.94 -13.28
N GLU A 115 1.04 3.44 -12.06
CA GLU A 115 1.14 4.87 -11.79
C GLU A 115 1.41 5.13 -10.32
N GLU A 116 1.72 6.37 -9.99
CA GLU A 116 1.80 6.76 -8.59
C GLU A 116 0.44 6.62 -7.92
N CYS A 117 0.44 6.08 -6.71
CA CYS A 117 -0.73 6.08 -5.85
C CYS A 117 -0.79 7.45 -5.18
N ARG A 118 -1.41 8.43 -5.86
CA ARG A 118 -1.34 9.83 -5.47
C ARG A 118 -1.89 10.06 -4.07
N PRO A 119 -1.19 10.82 -3.22
CA PRO A 119 -1.76 11.22 -1.95
C PRO A 119 -2.93 12.18 -2.18
N CYS A 120 -3.93 12.11 -1.31
CA CYS A 120 -5.09 13.00 -1.38
C CYS A 120 -5.27 13.73 -0.05
N TYR A 121 -6.24 14.64 0.01
CA TYR A 121 -6.43 15.46 1.21
C TYR A 121 -6.73 14.64 2.46
N TRP A 122 -7.19 13.40 2.34
CA TRP A 122 -7.40 12.50 3.47
C TRP A 122 -6.10 12.21 4.22
N MET A 123 -4.94 12.35 3.58
CA MET A 123 -3.63 12.14 4.22
C MET A 123 -3.39 13.12 5.35
N ASP A 124 -3.88 14.35 5.22
CA ASP A 124 -3.75 15.34 6.29
C ASP A 124 -4.54 14.93 7.53
N GLY A 125 -5.70 14.31 7.35
CA GLY A 125 -6.49 13.79 8.45
C GLY A 125 -5.93 12.48 9.02
N ALA A 126 -5.33 11.64 8.18
CA ALA A 126 -4.76 10.36 8.62
C ALA A 126 -3.46 10.56 9.39
N PHE A 127 -2.63 11.50 8.96
CA PHE A 127 -1.35 11.82 9.61
C PHE A 127 -1.44 13.16 10.35
N VAL A 128 -1.02 14.23 9.70
CA VAL A 128 -1.09 15.59 10.23
C VAL A 128 -1.28 16.55 9.06
N PRO A 129 -1.74 17.79 9.30
CA PRO A 129 -1.79 18.81 8.24
C PRO A 129 -0.43 18.99 7.56
N GLY A 130 -0.42 18.99 6.23
CA GLY A 130 0.79 19.07 5.41
C GLY A 130 1.29 17.74 4.89
N ALA A 131 0.73 16.59 5.36
CA ALA A 131 1.18 15.28 4.91
C ALA A 131 0.91 15.06 3.42
N GLN A 132 -0.24 15.51 2.91
CA GLN A 132 -0.53 15.38 1.48
C GLN A 132 0.52 16.08 0.62
N GLU A 133 0.87 17.29 0.98
CA GLU A 133 1.87 18.06 0.23
C GLU A 133 3.24 17.40 0.30
N PHE A 134 3.63 16.94 1.49
CA PHE A 134 4.90 16.22 1.67
C PHE A 134 4.99 14.98 0.80
N LEU A 135 3.89 14.22 0.69
CA LEU A 135 3.87 12.95 -0.01
C LEU A 135 3.71 13.07 -1.53
N LYS A 136 3.46 14.26 -2.07
CA LYS A 136 3.34 14.44 -3.52
C LYS A 136 4.58 13.92 -4.25
N GLY A 137 4.35 13.07 -5.25
CA GLY A 137 5.41 12.39 -5.99
C GLY A 137 5.91 11.12 -5.31
N HIS A 138 5.49 10.83 -4.07
CA HIS A 138 5.96 9.69 -3.29
C HIS A 138 4.82 8.97 -2.57
N GLY A 139 3.61 9.06 -3.11
CA GLY A 139 2.42 8.45 -2.49
C GLY A 139 2.34 6.94 -2.61
N GLY A 140 3.28 6.32 -3.31
CA GLY A 140 3.34 4.89 -3.51
C GLY A 140 3.07 4.48 -4.96
N LEU A 141 2.95 3.18 -5.17
CA LEU A 141 2.80 2.60 -6.51
C LEU A 141 1.51 1.81 -6.59
N ARG A 142 0.72 2.06 -7.62
CA ARG A 142 -0.38 1.18 -8.03
C ARG A 142 0.16 0.20 -9.05
N ALA A 143 -0.21 -1.08 -8.92
CA ALA A 143 0.26 -2.10 -9.84
C ALA A 143 -0.85 -3.10 -10.16
N ARG A 144 -0.68 -3.76 -11.33
CA ARG A 144 -1.46 -4.94 -11.69
C ARG A 144 -0.68 -6.18 -11.31
N ILE A 145 -1.41 -7.24 -10.99
CA ILE A 145 -0.83 -8.55 -10.72
C ILE A 145 -0.91 -9.35 -12.02
N LEU A 146 0.26 -9.78 -12.51
CA LEU A 146 0.36 -10.53 -13.77
C LEU A 146 0.49 -12.04 -13.57
N ARG A 147 0.95 -12.47 -12.39
CA ARG A 147 1.10 -13.90 -12.08
C ARG A 147 0.68 -14.12 -10.63
N ASP A 148 -0.11 -15.16 -10.40
CA ASP A 148 -0.54 -15.59 -9.08
C ASP A 148 0.65 -15.96 -8.19
N GLY A 149 0.48 -15.78 -6.90
CA GLY A 149 1.44 -16.20 -5.90
C GLY A 149 1.19 -15.52 -4.58
N SER A 150 2.03 -15.82 -3.61
CA SER A 150 1.92 -15.25 -2.28
C SER A 150 3.11 -14.36 -1.97
N LEU A 151 2.86 -13.26 -1.26
CA LEU A 151 3.91 -12.42 -0.70
C LEU A 151 3.93 -12.61 0.81
N ARG A 152 5.13 -12.64 1.37
CA ARG A 152 5.33 -12.73 2.83
C ARG A 152 6.14 -11.55 3.32
N SER A 153 5.77 -11.04 4.49
CA SER A 153 6.52 -9.94 5.11
C SER A 153 7.62 -10.46 6.01
N THR A 154 8.62 -9.61 6.26
CA THR A 154 9.66 -9.85 7.24
C THR A 154 9.18 -9.47 8.65
N ALA A 155 8.10 -8.70 8.76
CA ALA A 155 7.56 -8.29 10.05
C ALA A 155 7.01 -9.49 10.81
N ARG A 156 7.28 -9.51 12.13
CA ARG A 156 6.65 -10.50 12.99
C ARG A 156 5.25 -10.00 13.32
N VAL A 157 4.26 -10.64 12.73
CA VAL A 157 2.86 -10.36 13.04
C VAL A 157 2.49 -11.24 14.23
N LEU A 158 2.03 -10.63 15.31
CA LEU A 158 1.53 -11.39 16.46
C LEU A 158 0.33 -12.20 15.98
N ALA A 159 0.38 -13.51 16.20
CA ALA A 159 -0.75 -14.36 15.90
C ALA A 159 -1.97 -13.75 16.58
N ALA A 160 -3.05 -13.58 15.79
CA ALA A 160 -4.28 -13.05 16.34
C ALA A 160 -4.62 -13.89 17.58
N THR A 161 -4.69 -13.25 18.73
CA THR A 161 -5.07 -13.94 19.94
C THR A 161 -6.51 -14.36 19.78
N GLN A 162 -6.70 -15.63 19.65
CA GLN A 162 -8.04 -16.17 19.52
C GLN A 162 -8.71 -16.23 20.88
#